data_4524e4a5f6ecaf886d2ca4062b6cc8dd
#
_entry.id   4524e4a5f6ecaf886d2ca4062b6cc8dd
#
_cell.length_a   1.000
_cell.length_b   1.000
_cell.length_c   1.000
_cell.angle_alpha   90.00
_cell.angle_beta   90.00
_cell.angle_gamma   90.00
#
_symmetry.space_group_name_H-M   'P 1'
#
loop_
_entity.id
_entity.type
_entity.pdbx_description
1 polymer ?
#
loop_
_entity_poly.entity_id
_entity_poly.type
_entity_poly.pdbx_seq_one_letter_code
_entity_poly.pdbx_strand_id
1 'polypeptide(L)'
;MLLPFREAGASFDRGGPGALYERAQAFIHDHLRDPDLSIDQISMALGCTKRYLHMLFSDRGITVSEYIWRARLLNCRQELEIPGNKTITDVAFSWGFSSSSHFSRIFRKYFGIMPSSIHRSQQRNGLQDGAAQPPA
;
A
#
# COMPACT_ATOMS: atom_id res chain seq x y z
N MET A 1 -10.13 -25.10 26.70
CA MET A 1 -9.92 -24.89 26.19
C MET A 1 -9.52 -24.95 25.41
N LEU A 2 -9.59 -24.99 24.97
CA LEU A 2 -9.40 -25.01 24.10
C LEU A 2 -8.66 -25.09 23.56
N LEU A 3 -7.95 -25.31 23.12
CA LEU A 3 -7.35 -25.49 22.35
C LEU A 3 -6.25 -24.94 21.95
N PRO A 4 -5.00 -25.55 21.92
CA PRO A 4 -3.87 -24.77 21.68
C PRO A 4 -3.76 -24.29 20.32
N PHE A 5 -3.76 -25.12 19.36
CA PHE A 5 -3.68 -24.59 18.06
C PHE A 5 -4.91 -23.82 17.82
N ARG A 6 -5.89 -24.24 18.51
CA ARG A 6 -7.03 -23.56 18.46
C ARG A 6 -6.88 -22.28 19.12
N GLU A 7 -6.01 -22.21 20.03
CA GLU A 7 -5.75 -21.06 20.63
C GLU A 7 -5.18 -20.09 19.79
N ALA A 8 -4.32 -20.46 18.93
CA ALA A 8 -3.88 -19.57 17.92
C ALA A 8 -5.09 -19.16 17.16
N GLY A 9 -5.90 -20.13 16.83
CA GLY A 9 -7.10 -19.84 16.13
C GLY A 9 -8.03 -18.98 16.92
N ALA A 10 -8.18 -19.30 18.16
CA ALA A 10 -9.07 -18.55 18.99
C ALA A 10 -8.59 -17.16 19.18
N SER A 11 -7.30 -17.00 19.23
CA SER A 11 -6.72 -15.70 19.35
C SER A 11 -7.10 -14.81 18.21
N PHE A 12 -6.96 -15.27 17.00
CA PHE A 12 -7.31 -14.43 15.92
C PHE A 12 -8.78 -14.50 15.61
N ASP A 13 -9.49 -15.44 16.18
CA ASP A 13 -10.90 -15.50 16.04
C ASP A 13 -11.63 -14.60 16.97
N ARG A 14 -10.97 -13.93 17.84
CA ARG A 14 -11.60 -13.11 18.77
C ARG A 14 -12.45 -12.10 18.13
N GLY A 15 -12.53 -11.77 17.04
CA GLY A 15 -13.45 -10.90 16.35
C GLY A 15 -13.89 -11.53 15.07
N GLY A 16 -13.55 -12.80 14.89
CA GLY A 16 -13.93 -13.52 13.70
C GLY A 16 -13.12 -13.11 12.48
N PRO A 17 -13.55 -13.53 11.28
CA PRO A 17 -12.83 -13.24 10.05
C PRO A 17 -12.68 -11.77 9.77
N GLY A 18 -13.65 -10.95 10.15
CA GLY A 18 -13.55 -9.53 9.97
C GLY A 18 -12.42 -8.91 10.75
N ALA A 19 -12.24 -9.34 12.00
CA ALA A 19 -11.15 -8.84 12.82
C ALA A 19 -9.81 -9.29 12.28
N LEU A 20 -9.70 -10.51 11.78
CA LEU A 20 -8.46 -10.98 11.20
C LEU A 20 -8.13 -10.21 9.92
N TYR A 21 -9.14 -9.91 9.13
CA TYR A 21 -8.95 -9.13 7.92
C TYR A 21 -8.41 -7.74 8.27
N GLU A 22 -8.98 -7.11 9.30
CA GLU A 22 -8.51 -5.80 9.75
C GLU A 22 -7.09 -5.86 10.25
N ARG A 23 -6.73 -6.92 10.98
CA ARG A 23 -5.37 -7.08 11.45
C ARG A 23 -4.40 -7.29 10.29
N ALA A 24 -4.83 -8.02 9.27
CA ALA A 24 -4.02 -8.21 8.08
C ALA A 24 -3.79 -6.89 7.36
N GLN A 25 -4.83 -6.08 7.23
CA GLN A 25 -4.71 -4.77 6.63
C GLN A 25 -3.74 -3.89 7.41
N ALA A 26 -3.84 -3.89 8.74
CA ALA A 26 -2.96 -3.10 9.57
C ALA A 26 -1.51 -3.56 9.42
N PHE A 27 -1.27 -4.86 9.40
CA PHE A 27 0.08 -5.39 9.22
C PHE A 27 0.65 -4.95 7.87
N ILE A 28 -0.16 -5.05 6.83
CA ILE A 28 0.27 -4.66 5.48
C ILE A 28 0.63 -3.18 5.46
N HIS A 29 -0.21 -2.33 6.02
CA HIS A 29 0.05 -0.89 6.02
C HIS A 29 1.32 -0.54 6.80
N ASP A 30 1.59 -1.27 7.88
CA ASP A 30 2.80 -1.05 8.65
C ASP A 30 4.06 -1.48 7.92
N HIS A 31 3.93 -2.34 6.93
CA HIS A 31 5.08 -2.93 6.23
C HIS A 31 5.12 -2.60 4.74
N LEU A 32 4.35 -1.61 4.31
CA LEU A 32 4.30 -1.28 2.88
C LEU A 32 5.65 -0.86 2.32
N ARG A 33 6.49 -0.26 3.14
CA ARG A 33 7.80 0.20 2.66
C ARG A 33 8.80 -0.93 2.49
N ASP A 34 8.48 -2.10 3.03
CA ASP A 34 9.36 -3.26 2.89
C ASP A 34 9.11 -3.91 1.53
N PRO A 35 10.08 -3.88 0.62
CA PRO A 35 9.87 -4.47 -0.70
C PRO A 35 9.71 -5.98 -0.66
N ASP A 36 10.10 -6.61 0.44
CA ASP A 36 9.97 -8.06 0.58
C ASP A 36 8.68 -8.48 1.26
N LEU A 37 7.78 -7.55 1.52
CA LEU A 37 6.50 -7.88 2.12
C LEU A 37 5.81 -8.95 1.28
N SER A 38 5.41 -10.04 1.92
CA SER A 38 4.85 -11.19 1.25
C SER A 38 3.72 -11.79 2.07
N ILE A 39 2.95 -12.65 1.43
CA ILE A 39 1.87 -13.34 2.14
C ILE A 39 2.44 -14.26 3.22
N ASP A 40 3.66 -14.77 3.02
CA ASP A 40 4.30 -15.59 4.05
C ASP A 40 4.52 -14.80 5.32
N GLN A 41 5.03 -13.58 5.20
CA GLN A 41 5.24 -12.74 6.36
C GLN A 41 3.92 -12.43 7.06
N ILE A 42 2.89 -12.15 6.30
CA ILE A 42 1.59 -11.81 6.87
C ILE A 42 1.03 -13.02 7.62
N SER A 43 1.09 -14.20 7.00
CA SER A 43 0.54 -15.39 7.62
C SER A 43 1.28 -15.73 8.90
N MET A 44 2.60 -15.58 8.90
CA MET A 44 3.38 -15.86 10.09
C MET A 44 3.07 -14.87 11.20
N ALA A 45 2.95 -13.61 10.85
CA ALA A 45 2.68 -12.58 11.85
C ALA A 45 1.30 -12.75 12.49
N LEU A 46 0.33 -13.17 11.71
CA LEU A 46 -1.03 -13.30 12.20
C LEU A 46 -1.37 -14.69 12.72
N GLY A 47 -0.48 -15.66 12.53
CA GLY A 47 -0.73 -17.01 13.01
C GLY A 47 -1.80 -17.74 12.25
N CYS A 48 -1.92 -17.50 10.96
CA CYS A 48 -2.92 -18.19 10.13
C CYS A 48 -2.25 -18.71 8.87
N THR A 49 -2.99 -19.51 8.09
CA THR A 49 -2.43 -20.07 6.87
C THR A 49 -2.53 -19.08 5.72
N LYS A 50 -1.67 -19.26 4.73
CA LYS A 50 -1.75 -18.46 3.53
C LYS A 50 -3.07 -18.66 2.82
N ARG A 51 -3.56 -19.90 2.84
CA ARG A 51 -4.83 -20.21 2.20
C ARG A 51 -5.97 -19.43 2.83
N TYR A 52 -5.97 -19.33 4.15
CA TYR A 52 -7.02 -18.61 4.85
C TYR A 52 -6.95 -17.12 4.50
N LEU A 53 -5.73 -16.56 4.42
CA LEU A 53 -5.58 -15.17 4.02
C LEU A 53 -6.08 -14.93 2.62
N HIS A 54 -5.75 -15.83 1.68
CA HIS A 54 -6.24 -15.70 0.32
C HIS A 54 -7.77 -15.69 0.30
N MET A 55 -8.38 -16.57 1.10
CA MET A 55 -9.82 -16.64 1.16
C MET A 55 -10.43 -15.37 1.73
N LEU A 56 -9.85 -14.84 2.80
CA LEU A 56 -10.36 -13.62 3.41
C LEU A 56 -10.36 -12.45 2.44
N PHE A 57 -9.28 -12.31 1.69
CA PHE A 57 -9.19 -11.21 0.73
C PHE A 57 -10.08 -11.48 -0.49
N SER A 58 -10.11 -12.72 -0.95
CA SER A 58 -10.95 -13.10 -2.08
C SER A 58 -12.43 -12.84 -1.81
N ASP A 59 -12.86 -13.08 -0.57
CA ASP A 59 -14.24 -12.82 -0.19
C ASP A 59 -14.58 -11.34 -0.29
N ARG A 60 -13.58 -10.48 -0.34
CA ARG A 60 -13.78 -9.05 -0.51
C ARG A 60 -13.40 -8.57 -1.90
N GLY A 61 -13.24 -9.52 -2.82
CA GLY A 61 -13.06 -9.21 -4.23
C GLY A 61 -11.67 -8.72 -4.61
N ILE A 62 -10.64 -9.06 -3.82
CA ILE A 62 -9.30 -8.58 -4.10
C ILE A 62 -8.28 -9.66 -3.70
N THR A 63 -7.15 -9.73 -4.38
CA THR A 63 -6.09 -10.64 -3.95
C THR A 63 -5.21 -9.93 -2.94
N VAL A 64 -4.43 -10.71 -2.16
CA VAL A 64 -3.50 -10.13 -1.21
C VAL A 64 -2.47 -9.26 -1.94
N SER A 65 -1.92 -9.76 -3.03
CA SER A 65 -0.95 -9.00 -3.81
C SER A 65 -1.52 -7.70 -4.34
N GLU A 66 -2.72 -7.77 -4.85
CA GLU A 66 -3.39 -6.58 -5.37
C GLU A 66 -3.62 -5.55 -4.26
N TYR A 67 -4.01 -6.01 -3.10
CA TYR A 67 -4.21 -5.13 -1.97
C TYR A 67 -2.91 -4.41 -1.60
N ILE A 68 -1.79 -5.16 -1.59
CA ILE A 68 -0.50 -4.59 -1.23
C ILE A 68 -0.09 -3.50 -2.22
N TRP A 69 -0.07 -3.80 -3.52
CA TRP A 69 0.41 -2.80 -4.46
C TRP A 69 -0.58 -1.64 -4.62
N ARG A 70 -1.87 -1.89 -4.41
CA ARG A 70 -2.86 -0.82 -4.45
C ARG A 70 -2.63 0.15 -3.28
N ALA A 71 -2.38 -0.37 -2.08
CA ALA A 71 -2.08 0.47 -0.93
C ALA A 71 -0.79 1.26 -1.15
N ARG A 72 0.22 0.63 -1.75
CA ARG A 72 1.46 1.32 -2.09
C ARG A 72 1.22 2.45 -3.09
N LEU A 73 0.41 2.18 -4.12
CA LEU A 73 0.09 3.19 -5.12
C LEU A 73 -0.62 4.40 -4.52
N LEU A 74 -1.56 4.15 -3.62
CA LEU A 74 -2.29 5.25 -2.99
C LEU A 74 -1.35 6.13 -2.15
N ASN A 75 -0.42 5.50 -1.44
CA ASN A 75 0.54 6.27 -0.65
C ASN A 75 1.51 7.03 -1.55
N CYS A 76 1.95 6.40 -2.63
CA CYS A 76 2.82 7.08 -3.59
C CYS A 76 2.12 8.30 -4.18
N ARG A 77 0.84 8.13 -4.55
CA ARG A 77 0.10 9.24 -5.13
C ARG A 77 -0.02 10.39 -4.16
N GLN A 78 -0.32 10.09 -2.90
CA GLN A 78 -0.41 11.13 -1.89
C GLN A 78 0.90 11.89 -1.75
N GLU A 79 2.01 11.15 -1.77
CA GLU A 79 3.31 11.79 -1.63
C GLU A 79 3.67 12.62 -2.87
N LEU A 80 3.31 12.14 -4.06
CA LEU A 80 3.56 12.87 -5.28
C LEU A 80 2.74 14.15 -5.37
N GLU A 81 1.64 14.22 -4.65
CA GLU A 81 0.81 15.42 -4.62
C GLU A 81 1.38 16.48 -3.70
N ILE A 82 2.35 16.13 -2.87
CA ILE A 82 2.99 17.10 -2.00
C ILE A 82 4.16 17.72 -2.76
N PRO A 83 4.23 19.06 -2.87
CA PRO A 83 5.36 19.69 -3.55
C PRO A 83 6.65 19.35 -2.83
N GLY A 84 7.69 19.07 -3.58
CA GLY A 84 8.98 18.74 -3.01
C GLY A 84 9.97 18.32 -4.05
N ASN A 85 11.14 17.91 -3.59
CA ASN A 85 12.24 17.57 -4.47
C ASN A 85 12.38 16.08 -4.75
N LYS A 86 11.46 15.27 -4.27
CA LYS A 86 11.58 13.83 -4.47
C LYS A 86 11.24 13.48 -5.90
N THR A 87 12.01 12.59 -6.48
CA THR A 87 11.71 12.10 -7.81
C THR A 87 10.63 11.03 -7.72
N ILE A 88 9.99 10.76 -8.84
CA ILE A 88 8.97 9.71 -8.93
C ILE A 88 9.58 8.37 -8.53
N THR A 89 10.80 8.10 -8.99
CA THR A 89 11.49 6.84 -8.68
C THR A 89 11.77 6.74 -7.18
N ASP A 90 12.21 7.84 -6.56
CA ASP A 90 12.47 7.83 -5.13
C ASP A 90 11.20 7.52 -4.34
N VAL A 91 10.10 8.14 -4.73
CA VAL A 91 8.82 7.90 -4.07
C VAL A 91 8.41 6.43 -4.22
N ALA A 92 8.50 5.91 -5.44
CA ALA A 92 8.11 4.52 -5.71
C ALA A 92 8.94 3.55 -4.87
N PHE A 93 10.27 3.73 -4.86
CA PHE A 93 11.13 2.82 -4.13
C PHE A 93 10.93 2.95 -2.63
N SER A 94 10.64 4.15 -2.14
CA SER A 94 10.42 4.34 -0.71
C SER A 94 9.15 3.64 -0.23
N TRP A 95 8.25 3.30 -1.13
CA TRP A 95 7.03 2.60 -0.78
C TRP A 95 7.06 1.13 -1.19
N GLY A 96 8.26 0.58 -1.44
CA GLY A 96 8.42 -0.85 -1.62
C GLY A 96 8.43 -1.34 -3.06
N PHE A 97 8.28 -0.46 -4.03
CA PHE A 97 8.40 -0.88 -5.42
C PHE A 97 9.86 -1.10 -5.75
N SER A 98 10.16 -2.16 -6.48
CA SER A 98 11.53 -2.48 -6.85
C SER A 98 11.83 -2.17 -8.31
N SER A 99 10.85 -1.68 -9.06
CA SER A 99 11.03 -1.37 -10.47
C SER A 99 10.20 -0.15 -10.82
N SER A 100 10.85 0.87 -11.35
CA SER A 100 10.14 2.08 -11.72
C SER A 100 9.24 1.85 -12.94
N SER A 101 9.64 0.96 -13.83
CA SER A 101 8.81 0.62 -14.99
C SER A 101 7.53 -0.08 -14.57
N HIS A 102 7.65 -1.02 -13.64
CA HIS A 102 6.47 -1.72 -13.13
C HIS A 102 5.56 -0.74 -12.39
N PHE A 103 6.15 0.12 -11.58
CA PHE A 103 5.40 1.13 -10.85
C PHE A 103 4.59 2.01 -11.80
N SER A 104 5.25 2.55 -12.82
CA SER A 104 4.59 3.45 -13.77
C SER A 104 3.45 2.76 -14.50
N ARG A 105 3.67 1.50 -14.88
CA ARG A 105 2.67 0.75 -15.61
C ARG A 105 1.42 0.49 -14.77
N ILE A 106 1.59 0.03 -13.52
CA ILE A 106 0.42 -0.25 -12.70
C ILE A 106 -0.21 1.04 -12.18
N PHE A 107 0.57 2.10 -11.98
CA PHE A 107 0.03 3.39 -11.60
C PHE A 107 -0.93 3.89 -12.68
N ARG A 108 -0.48 3.85 -13.94
CA ARG A 108 -1.32 4.29 -15.04
C ARG A 108 -2.56 3.41 -15.18
N LYS A 109 -2.38 2.11 -15.01
CA LYS A 109 -3.51 1.18 -15.11
C LYS A 109 -4.54 1.48 -14.04
N TYR A 110 -4.10 1.79 -12.83
CA TYR A 110 -5.00 1.97 -11.70
C TYR A 110 -5.63 3.35 -11.67
N PHE A 111 -4.83 4.38 -11.92
CA PHE A 111 -5.31 5.76 -11.82
C PHE A 111 -5.68 6.39 -13.16
N GLY A 112 -5.31 5.77 -14.27
CA GLY A 112 -5.61 6.31 -15.60
C GLY A 112 -4.69 7.43 -16.05
N ILE A 113 -3.72 7.81 -15.23
CA ILE A 113 -2.76 8.85 -15.59
C ILE A 113 -1.36 8.41 -15.20
N MET A 114 -0.36 9.05 -15.75
CA MET A 114 1.02 8.75 -15.43
C MET A 114 1.42 9.46 -14.13
N PRO A 115 2.31 8.85 -13.34
CA PRO A 115 2.80 9.54 -12.14
C PRO A 115 3.42 10.88 -12.44
N SER A 116 4.08 11.01 -13.60
CA SER A 116 4.72 12.26 -13.97
C SER A 116 3.71 13.39 -14.15
N SER A 117 2.46 13.07 -14.48
CA SER A 117 1.45 14.12 -14.65
C SER A 117 1.15 14.79 -13.32
N ILE A 118 1.05 14.02 -12.24
CA ILE A 118 0.80 14.57 -10.93
C ILE A 118 2.01 15.37 -10.46
N HIS A 119 3.20 14.79 -10.62
CA HIS A 119 4.43 15.45 -10.16
C HIS A 119 4.64 16.79 -10.85
N ARG A 120 4.41 16.84 -12.17
CA ARG A 120 4.55 18.09 -12.91
C ARG A 120 3.52 19.12 -12.50
N SER A 121 2.29 18.70 -12.25
CA SER A 121 1.24 19.60 -11.83
C SER A 121 1.59 20.26 -10.50
N GLN A 122 2.11 19.49 -9.56
CA GLN A 122 2.47 20.04 -8.27
C GLN A 122 3.66 20.97 -8.37
N GLN A 123 4.64 20.65 -9.20
CA GLN A 123 5.77 21.54 -9.41
C GLN A 123 5.33 22.85 -10.04
N ARG A 124 4.41 22.78 -10.99
CA ARG A 124 3.91 23.97 -11.64
C ARG A 124 3.12 24.82 -10.68
N ASN A 125 2.28 24.20 -9.84
CA ASN A 125 1.51 24.93 -8.85
C ASN A 125 2.43 25.60 -7.83
N GLY A 126 3.46 24.91 -7.42
CA GLY A 126 4.43 25.51 -6.51
C GLY A 126 5.11 26.72 -7.12
N LEU A 127 5.45 26.65 -8.39
CA LEU A 127 6.06 27.78 -9.07
C LEU A 127 5.07 28.93 -9.23
N GLN A 128 3.83 28.62 -9.51
CA GLN A 128 2.82 29.63 -9.66
C GLN A 128 2.55 30.32 -8.34
N ASP A 129 2.51 29.56 -7.26
CA ASP A 129 2.32 30.14 -5.95
C ASP A 129 3.48 31.07 -5.62
N GLY A 130 4.68 30.65 -5.94
CA GLY A 130 5.84 31.48 -5.74
C GLY A 130 5.81 32.71 -6.62
N ALA A 131 5.35 32.56 -7.83
CA ALA A 131 5.27 33.69 -8.74
C ALA A 131 4.10 34.60 -8.39
N ALA A 132 3.09 34.05 -7.80
CA ALA A 132 1.95 34.85 -7.43
C ALA A 132 2.18 35.69 -6.22
N GLN A 133 3.33 35.52 -5.57
CA GLN A 133 3.66 36.38 -4.52
C GLN A 133 4.11 37.63 -5.12
N PRO A 134 3.32 38.62 -5.18
CA PRO A 134 3.74 39.79 -5.87
C PRO A 134 4.73 40.46 -5.04
N PRO A 135 5.59 41.05 -5.65
CA PRO A 135 6.56 41.84 -5.00
C PRO A 135 5.80 42.96 -4.41
N ALA A 136 4.93 43.11 -4.25
CA ALA A 136 4.30 44.17 -3.60
C ALA A 136 4.04 44.64 -3.17
#